data_f0b19c40fcb734ca24f1c9f1a9522740
#
_entry.id   f0b19c40fcb734ca24f1c9f1a9522740
#
_cell.length_a   1.000
_cell.length_b   1.000
_cell.length_c   1.000
_cell.angle_alpha   90.00
_cell.angle_beta   90.00
_cell.angle_gamma   90.00
#
_symmetry.space_group_name_H-M   'P 1'
#
loop_
_entity.id
_entity.type
_entity.pdbx_description
1 polymer ?
#
loop_
_entity_poly.entity_id
_entity_poly.type
_entity_poly.pdbx_seq_one_letter_code
_entity_poly.pdbx_strand_id
1 'polypeptide(L)'
;KNTENIVALCDVDWKYAKGTFEEHPNAKKYWDYRKMYDEMGKSIDAVIIATADHTHAMITADAMTLGKHVYCQKPLTHSVYESRLLTKLAASNNVATEGTDLVCEWIWNGEIGDITKVECATDRPIWPQGLNTPEKADKIPSTLNWDLFTGPAELKPFNKIYHPWNWRGWWTYGTGALGDMACHIMHTAFKALKLGYPTSVEASSTLLLRDCAPNAQHVKFIFPARENMPKLAMPEVEVHWYDGGMMPNRPEGFPEGKELMGPGGGLTIFHGTKDTLVCGCYGQQPFLLSGRVPNAPKVCRRVKNHEMDWVRACKESASNRVQTKSNFLEAGPFNEMIVMGVLAVRLQGLHRTLKWDGNNMQFTNIGDNEMIKTCIKDGFTIKDGHPSFAKDWTDPVNAKQYAAEMIKHNYRQGWKLPDMPR
;
A
#
# COMPACT_ATOMS: atom_id res chain seq x y z
N LYS A 1 0.53 -14.41 21.14
CA LYS A 1 -0.78 -15.05 21.36
C LYS A 1 -1.05 -15.05 22.87
N ASN A 2 -2.29 -14.83 23.30
CA ASN A 2 -2.78 -14.89 24.68
C ASN A 2 -2.34 -13.76 25.62
N THR A 3 -2.08 -12.57 25.11
CA THR A 3 -1.84 -11.38 25.96
C THR A 3 -3.11 -10.55 26.19
N GLU A 4 -4.11 -10.70 25.31
CA GLU A 4 -5.35 -9.91 25.32
C GLU A 4 -6.58 -10.84 25.18
N ASN A 5 -7.74 -10.33 25.56
CA ASN A 5 -8.99 -11.07 25.50
C ASN A 5 -9.68 -10.85 24.14
N ILE A 6 -9.86 -11.92 23.38
CA ILE A 6 -10.56 -11.87 22.08
C ILE A 6 -12.05 -12.10 22.32
N VAL A 7 -12.84 -11.03 22.26
CA VAL A 7 -14.27 -11.06 22.60
C VAL A 7 -15.18 -11.24 21.39
N ALA A 8 -14.72 -10.87 20.20
CA ALA A 8 -15.49 -10.99 18.95
C ALA A 8 -14.58 -11.27 17.74
N LEU A 9 -15.12 -11.98 16.77
CA LEU A 9 -14.51 -12.27 15.48
C LEU A 9 -15.53 -11.97 14.38
N CYS A 10 -15.09 -11.33 13.30
CA CYS A 10 -15.91 -11.02 12.14
C CYS A 10 -15.19 -11.45 10.86
N ASP A 11 -15.85 -12.25 10.05
CA ASP A 11 -15.35 -12.65 8.73
C ASP A 11 -16.52 -12.93 7.78
N VAL A 12 -16.36 -12.59 6.53
CA VAL A 12 -17.34 -12.79 5.46
C VAL A 12 -17.26 -14.18 4.81
N ASP A 13 -16.20 -14.95 5.10
CA ASP A 13 -16.07 -16.37 4.70
C ASP A 13 -15.79 -17.26 5.91
N TRP A 14 -16.84 -17.86 6.41
CA TRP A 14 -16.76 -18.70 7.61
C TRP A 14 -16.00 -20.02 7.39
N LYS A 15 -15.90 -20.48 6.18
CA LYS A 15 -15.04 -21.63 5.86
C LYS A 15 -13.56 -21.24 5.94
N TYR A 16 -13.21 -20.07 5.42
CA TYR A 16 -11.85 -19.54 5.48
C TYR A 16 -11.43 -19.22 6.92
N ALA A 17 -12.33 -18.59 7.69
CA ALA A 17 -12.10 -18.21 9.07
C ALA A 17 -12.19 -19.35 10.09
N LYS A 18 -12.59 -20.58 9.67
CA LYS A 18 -12.91 -21.70 10.56
C LYS A 18 -11.83 -21.97 11.62
N GLY A 19 -10.56 -22.01 11.22
CA GLY A 19 -9.45 -22.28 12.15
C GLY A 19 -9.36 -21.24 13.28
N THR A 20 -9.49 -19.95 12.94
CA THR A 20 -9.49 -18.86 13.93
C THR A 20 -10.72 -18.93 14.84
N PHE A 21 -11.88 -19.30 14.31
CA PHE A 21 -13.09 -19.48 15.10
C PHE A 21 -12.97 -20.63 16.11
N GLU A 22 -12.26 -21.69 15.75
CA GLU A 22 -11.99 -22.83 16.63
C GLU A 22 -10.93 -22.50 17.69
N GLU A 23 -9.93 -21.69 17.35
CA GLU A 23 -8.93 -21.19 18.32
C GLU A 23 -9.56 -20.27 19.40
N HIS A 24 -10.66 -19.59 19.09
CA HIS A 24 -11.34 -18.67 19.99
C HIS A 24 -12.83 -19.01 20.15
N PRO A 25 -13.17 -20.16 20.79
CA PRO A 25 -14.54 -20.66 20.84
C PRO A 25 -15.50 -19.75 21.61
N ASN A 26 -14.98 -18.99 22.59
CA ASN A 26 -15.77 -18.09 23.43
C ASN A 26 -16.03 -16.71 22.80
N ALA A 27 -15.32 -16.37 21.72
CA ALA A 27 -15.56 -15.12 21.01
C ALA A 27 -16.87 -15.19 20.21
N LYS A 28 -17.68 -14.13 20.27
CA LYS A 28 -18.86 -14.01 19.42
C LYS A 28 -18.46 -13.89 17.95
N LYS A 29 -19.20 -14.51 17.04
CA LYS A 29 -18.90 -14.58 15.62
C LYS A 29 -19.90 -13.79 14.80
N TYR A 30 -19.41 -12.99 13.86
CA TYR A 30 -20.21 -12.08 13.04
C TYR A 30 -19.84 -12.21 11.55
N TRP A 31 -20.84 -12.02 10.69
CA TRP A 31 -20.65 -11.83 9.26
C TRP A 31 -20.37 -10.36 8.91
N ASP A 32 -21.06 -9.46 9.61
CA ASP A 32 -21.03 -8.03 9.37
C ASP A 32 -20.45 -7.30 10.59
N TYR A 33 -19.34 -6.58 10.39
CA TYR A 33 -18.67 -5.83 11.46
C TYR A 33 -19.54 -4.73 12.05
N ARG A 34 -20.48 -4.17 11.28
CA ARG A 34 -21.41 -3.13 11.76
C ARG A 34 -22.31 -3.69 12.85
N LYS A 35 -22.85 -4.89 12.64
CA LYS A 35 -23.61 -5.61 13.68
C LYS A 35 -22.75 -5.93 14.89
N MET A 36 -21.49 -6.30 14.67
CA MET A 36 -20.56 -6.51 15.78
C MET A 36 -20.37 -5.23 16.61
N TYR A 37 -20.21 -4.09 15.97
CA TYR A 37 -20.06 -2.82 16.67
C TYR A 37 -21.37 -2.40 17.38
N ASP A 38 -22.52 -2.59 16.75
CA ASP A 38 -23.84 -2.28 17.35
C ASP A 38 -24.08 -3.10 18.61
N GLU A 39 -23.80 -4.40 18.58
CA GLU A 39 -24.08 -5.31 19.70
C GLU A 39 -23.00 -5.28 20.79
N MET A 40 -21.74 -5.14 20.40
CA MET A 40 -20.58 -5.33 21.30
C MET A 40 -19.71 -4.09 21.47
N GLY A 41 -20.05 -2.96 20.86
CA GLY A 41 -19.22 -1.77 20.88
C GLY A 41 -18.78 -1.30 22.27
N LYS A 42 -19.60 -1.53 23.31
CA LYS A 42 -19.23 -1.21 24.70
C LYS A 42 -18.22 -2.19 25.33
N SER A 43 -18.09 -3.39 24.77
CA SER A 43 -17.22 -4.47 25.26
C SER A 43 -15.95 -4.63 24.45
N ILE A 44 -15.75 -3.82 23.40
CA ILE A 44 -14.57 -3.82 22.53
C ILE A 44 -13.77 -2.55 22.82
N ASP A 45 -12.53 -2.70 23.25
CA ASP A 45 -11.60 -1.58 23.47
C ASP A 45 -10.75 -1.30 22.23
N ALA A 46 -10.40 -2.36 21.49
CA ALA A 46 -9.46 -2.32 20.39
C ALA A 46 -9.86 -3.28 19.25
N VAL A 47 -9.51 -2.94 18.02
CA VAL A 47 -9.87 -3.69 16.81
C VAL A 47 -8.64 -3.93 15.95
N ILE A 48 -8.49 -5.17 15.48
CA ILE A 48 -7.51 -5.54 14.44
C ILE A 48 -8.27 -5.75 13.14
N ILE A 49 -7.88 -5.04 12.08
CA ILE A 49 -8.51 -5.07 10.76
C ILE A 49 -7.52 -5.68 9.77
N ALA A 50 -7.88 -6.84 9.21
CA ALA A 50 -7.05 -7.61 8.29
C ALA A 50 -7.89 -8.15 7.12
N THR A 51 -8.76 -7.32 6.59
CA THR A 51 -9.66 -7.59 5.48
C THR A 51 -9.00 -7.30 4.12
N ALA A 52 -9.75 -7.28 3.02
CA ALA A 52 -9.25 -6.82 1.73
C ALA A 52 -9.11 -5.28 1.70
N ASP A 53 -8.16 -4.76 0.91
CA ASP A 53 -7.72 -3.34 0.90
C ASP A 53 -8.88 -2.34 0.85
N HIS A 54 -9.87 -2.60 -0.02
CA HIS A 54 -11.00 -1.70 -0.27
C HIS A 54 -11.97 -1.53 0.92
N THR A 55 -11.85 -2.37 1.95
CA THR A 55 -12.72 -2.29 3.15
C THR A 55 -12.00 -1.67 4.35
N HIS A 56 -10.68 -1.55 4.30
CA HIS A 56 -9.86 -1.05 5.41
C HIS A 56 -10.33 0.31 5.93
N ALA A 57 -10.54 1.26 5.02
CA ALA A 57 -10.89 2.63 5.40
C ALA A 57 -12.23 2.72 6.13
N MET A 58 -13.27 2.00 5.64
CA MET A 58 -14.60 1.99 6.26
C MET A 58 -14.55 1.45 7.67
N ILE A 59 -14.01 0.23 7.82
CA ILE A 59 -13.99 -0.46 9.13
C ILE A 59 -13.14 0.33 10.13
N THR A 60 -12.01 0.91 9.68
CA THR A 60 -11.12 1.73 10.50
C THR A 60 -11.78 3.02 10.95
N ALA A 61 -12.43 3.76 10.03
CA ALA A 61 -13.09 5.02 10.34
C ALA A 61 -14.24 4.82 11.33
N ASP A 62 -15.07 3.77 11.13
CA ASP A 62 -16.16 3.43 12.04
C ASP A 62 -15.62 3.09 13.44
N ALA A 63 -14.56 2.28 13.53
CA ALA A 63 -13.92 1.96 14.82
C ALA A 63 -13.39 3.21 15.54
N MET A 64 -12.70 4.11 14.82
CA MET A 64 -12.18 5.36 15.37
C MET A 64 -13.30 6.28 15.86
N THR A 65 -14.38 6.40 15.10
CA THR A 65 -15.58 7.18 15.46
C THR A 65 -16.22 6.66 16.75
N LEU A 66 -16.16 5.36 16.97
CA LEU A 66 -16.60 4.71 18.22
C LEU A 66 -15.55 4.78 19.34
N GLY A 67 -14.45 5.49 19.17
CA GLY A 67 -13.39 5.66 20.16
C GLY A 67 -12.56 4.40 20.41
N LYS A 68 -12.48 3.46 19.44
CA LYS A 68 -11.72 2.23 19.58
C LYS A 68 -10.28 2.44 19.13
N HIS A 69 -9.35 1.74 19.78
CA HIS A 69 -7.99 1.61 19.28
C HIS A 69 -7.98 0.73 18.03
N VAL A 70 -7.22 1.13 17.02
CA VAL A 70 -7.22 0.42 15.74
C VAL A 70 -5.81 -0.04 15.36
N TYR A 71 -5.72 -1.28 14.94
CA TYR A 71 -4.60 -1.85 14.21
C TYR A 71 -5.11 -2.26 12.82
N CYS A 72 -4.73 -1.50 11.79
CA CYS A 72 -5.13 -1.80 10.42
C CYS A 72 -3.96 -2.42 9.64
N GLN A 73 -4.21 -3.49 8.90
CA GLN A 73 -3.24 -4.11 8.02
C GLN A 73 -2.92 -3.23 6.81
N LYS A 74 -1.81 -3.54 6.16
CA LYS A 74 -1.31 -2.88 4.94
C LYS A 74 -1.97 -3.47 3.66
N PRO A 75 -2.07 -2.69 2.59
CA PRO A 75 -1.95 -1.23 2.56
C PRO A 75 -3.03 -0.58 3.42
N LEU A 76 -2.75 0.60 3.97
CA LEU A 76 -3.66 1.24 4.93
C LEU A 76 -5.04 1.47 4.33
N THR A 77 -5.09 1.93 3.08
CA THR A 77 -6.33 2.26 2.37
C THR A 77 -6.19 2.02 0.87
N HIS A 78 -7.31 2.13 0.17
CA HIS A 78 -7.44 1.87 -1.26
C HIS A 78 -7.46 3.16 -2.11
N SER A 79 -7.62 4.35 -1.50
CA SER A 79 -7.60 5.64 -2.18
C SER A 79 -6.82 6.72 -1.42
N VAL A 80 -6.44 7.79 -2.15
CA VAL A 80 -5.75 8.97 -1.58
C VAL A 80 -6.59 9.64 -0.51
N TYR A 81 -7.87 9.87 -0.79
CA TYR A 81 -8.81 10.50 0.16
C TYR A 81 -8.93 9.71 1.46
N GLU A 82 -9.06 8.39 1.36
CA GLU A 82 -9.13 7.50 2.52
C GLU A 82 -7.87 7.60 3.39
N SER A 83 -6.68 7.61 2.78
CA SER A 83 -5.42 7.78 3.51
C SER A 83 -5.38 9.09 4.30
N ARG A 84 -5.77 10.20 3.66
CA ARG A 84 -5.82 11.51 4.28
C ARG A 84 -6.86 11.57 5.39
N LEU A 85 -8.04 10.97 5.17
CA LEU A 85 -9.11 10.89 6.16
C LEU A 85 -8.64 10.15 7.42
N LEU A 86 -8.07 8.94 7.26
CA LEU A 86 -7.61 8.16 8.40
C LEU A 86 -6.44 8.84 9.12
N THR A 87 -5.54 9.52 8.41
CA THR A 87 -4.49 10.33 9.04
C THR A 87 -5.07 11.39 9.96
N LYS A 88 -6.11 12.08 9.52
CA LYS A 88 -6.77 13.13 10.31
C LYS A 88 -7.64 12.59 11.44
N LEU A 89 -8.29 11.44 11.25
CA LEU A 89 -9.07 10.76 12.31
C LEU A 89 -8.17 10.16 13.39
N ALA A 90 -6.97 9.74 13.01
CA ALA A 90 -6.09 9.01 13.90
C ALA A 90 -5.18 9.94 14.69
N ALA A 91 -5.32 9.91 15.96
CA ALA A 91 -4.29 10.42 16.87
C ALA A 91 -3.21 9.37 17.23
N SER A 92 -3.15 8.20 16.57
CA SER A 92 -2.08 7.20 16.78
C SER A 92 -2.27 5.85 16.06
N ASN A 93 -1.20 5.28 15.55
CA ASN A 93 -0.78 3.87 15.40
C ASN A 93 -0.25 3.46 14.01
N ASN A 94 1.00 3.00 13.84
CA ASN A 94 1.58 1.75 13.31
C ASN A 94 2.92 1.76 12.55
N VAL A 95 3.64 0.72 12.65
CA VAL A 95 4.70 -0.20 12.16
C VAL A 95 6.04 0.37 11.67
N ALA A 96 7.16 -0.01 12.34
CA ALA A 96 8.50 -0.07 11.76
C ALA A 96 9.26 -1.30 12.26
N THR A 97 10.16 -1.86 11.44
CA THR A 97 11.01 -3.02 11.77
C THR A 97 12.43 -2.61 12.14
N GLU A 98 13.17 -3.49 12.79
CA GLU A 98 14.55 -3.23 13.24
C GLU A 98 15.50 -2.87 12.08
N GLY A 99 15.33 -3.47 10.89
CA GLY A 99 16.14 -3.17 9.70
C GLY A 99 15.99 -1.73 9.22
N THR A 100 14.77 -1.20 9.17
CA THR A 100 14.51 0.21 8.84
C THR A 100 15.18 1.17 9.81
N ASP A 101 15.21 0.88 11.11
CA ASP A 101 15.88 1.73 12.09
C ASP A 101 17.38 1.85 11.84
N LEU A 102 18.02 0.73 11.51
CA LEU A 102 19.46 0.70 11.24
C LEU A 102 19.80 1.52 9.98
N VAL A 103 19.01 1.38 8.91
CA VAL A 103 19.17 2.18 7.68
C VAL A 103 18.97 3.67 7.98
N CYS A 104 17.94 4.03 8.75
CA CYS A 104 17.73 5.42 9.18
C CYS A 104 18.94 5.98 9.93
N GLU A 105 19.47 5.24 10.90
CA GLU A 105 20.62 5.65 11.69
C GLU A 105 21.87 5.86 10.84
N TRP A 106 22.15 4.98 9.89
CA TRP A 106 23.27 5.13 8.98
C TRP A 106 23.14 6.37 8.08
N ILE A 107 21.95 6.55 7.48
CA ILE A 107 21.68 7.71 6.62
C ILE A 107 21.75 9.00 7.45
N TRP A 108 21.09 9.09 8.61
CA TRP A 108 21.08 10.28 9.45
C TRP A 108 22.45 10.61 10.05
N ASN A 109 23.34 9.63 10.18
CA ASN A 109 24.73 9.85 10.54
C ASN A 109 25.59 10.36 9.38
N GLY A 110 25.05 10.44 8.15
CA GLY A 110 25.76 10.90 6.95
C GLY A 110 26.72 9.86 6.37
N GLU A 111 26.51 8.58 6.67
CA GLU A 111 27.41 7.50 6.28
C GLU A 111 27.55 7.34 4.76
N ILE A 112 26.50 7.63 4.01
CA ILE A 112 26.51 7.53 2.54
C ILE A 112 26.46 8.91 1.86
N GLY A 113 26.43 10.01 2.63
CA GLY A 113 26.31 11.36 2.10
C GLY A 113 24.90 11.70 1.63
N ASP A 114 24.77 12.74 0.81
CA ASP A 114 23.49 13.22 0.28
C ASP A 114 22.94 12.26 -0.76
N ILE A 115 21.62 12.09 -0.78
CA ILE A 115 20.93 11.11 -1.61
C ILE A 115 19.99 11.83 -2.57
N THR A 116 20.17 11.60 -3.87
CA THR A 116 19.34 12.17 -4.95
C THR A 116 18.54 11.11 -5.70
N LYS A 117 18.81 9.81 -5.47
CA LYS A 117 18.12 8.71 -6.13
C LYS A 117 17.97 7.52 -5.19
N VAL A 118 16.79 6.91 -5.20
CA VAL A 118 16.50 5.62 -4.56
C VAL A 118 15.81 4.71 -5.56
N GLU A 119 16.18 3.44 -5.59
CA GLU A 119 15.57 2.41 -6.43
C GLU A 119 15.03 1.29 -5.54
N CYS A 120 13.74 1.01 -5.69
CA CYS A 120 13.01 -0.02 -4.94
C CYS A 120 12.46 -1.07 -5.91
N ALA A 121 12.62 -2.34 -5.62
CA ALA A 121 12.12 -3.41 -6.46
C ALA A 121 11.53 -4.58 -5.67
N THR A 122 10.64 -5.34 -6.29
CA THR A 122 10.11 -6.60 -5.76
C THR A 122 10.00 -7.66 -6.84
N ASP A 123 10.09 -8.93 -6.43
CA ASP A 123 9.83 -10.10 -7.27
C ASP A 123 8.32 -10.42 -7.43
N ARG A 124 7.46 -9.60 -6.83
CA ARG A 124 5.98 -9.73 -6.91
C ARG A 124 5.42 -9.10 -8.20
N PRO A 125 4.21 -9.50 -8.65
CA PRO A 125 3.19 -10.30 -7.95
C PRO A 125 3.45 -11.82 -8.02
N ILE A 126 3.03 -12.57 -6.99
CA ILE A 126 2.89 -14.02 -6.99
C ILE A 126 1.41 -14.46 -7.08
N TRP A 127 0.52 -13.51 -7.19
CA TRP A 127 -0.90 -13.67 -7.49
C TRP A 127 -1.17 -13.23 -8.92
N PRO A 128 -2.27 -13.71 -9.55
CA PRO A 128 -2.54 -13.40 -10.94
C PRO A 128 -2.86 -11.91 -11.15
N GLN A 129 -2.16 -11.29 -12.09
CA GLN A 129 -2.41 -9.96 -12.64
C GLN A 129 -2.38 -10.00 -14.16
N GLY A 130 -2.73 -8.90 -14.83
CA GLY A 130 -2.77 -8.82 -16.30
C GLY A 130 -3.85 -9.71 -16.93
N LEU A 131 -4.92 -9.99 -16.22
CA LEU A 131 -6.00 -10.87 -16.66
C LEU A 131 -7.21 -10.08 -17.15
N ASN A 132 -7.84 -10.60 -18.19
CA ASN A 132 -9.17 -10.12 -18.62
C ASN A 132 -10.21 -10.37 -17.52
N THR A 133 -11.19 -9.45 -17.44
CA THR A 133 -12.33 -9.64 -16.54
C THR A 133 -13.06 -10.95 -16.87
N PRO A 134 -13.41 -11.79 -15.87
CA PRO A 134 -14.15 -13.01 -16.09
C PRO A 134 -15.48 -12.75 -16.81
N GLU A 135 -15.74 -13.50 -17.89
CA GLU A 135 -16.97 -13.38 -18.67
C GLU A 135 -18.18 -14.05 -18.00
N LYS A 136 -17.92 -14.98 -17.08
CA LYS A 136 -18.97 -15.76 -16.44
C LYS A 136 -18.89 -15.64 -14.93
N ALA A 137 -20.04 -15.59 -14.29
CA ALA A 137 -20.15 -15.68 -12.83
C ALA A 137 -20.01 -17.16 -12.40
N ASP A 138 -19.37 -17.36 -11.26
CA ASP A 138 -19.39 -18.64 -10.53
C ASP A 138 -20.51 -18.63 -9.48
N LYS A 139 -20.90 -19.83 -9.01
CA LYS A 139 -21.82 -19.95 -7.87
C LYS A 139 -21.12 -19.49 -6.59
N ILE A 140 -21.76 -18.58 -5.87
CA ILE A 140 -21.27 -18.13 -4.56
C ILE A 140 -21.31 -19.31 -3.59
N PRO A 141 -20.19 -19.64 -2.90
CA PRO A 141 -20.18 -20.64 -1.82
C PRO A 141 -21.17 -20.25 -0.71
N SER A 142 -21.87 -21.23 -0.12
CA SER A 142 -22.82 -20.99 0.97
C SER A 142 -22.16 -20.44 2.25
N THR A 143 -20.84 -20.59 2.35
CA THR A 143 -20.01 -20.11 3.48
C THR A 143 -19.44 -18.71 3.25
N LEU A 144 -19.72 -18.08 2.12
CA LEU A 144 -19.24 -16.75 1.74
C LEU A 144 -20.40 -15.78 1.59
N ASN A 145 -20.35 -14.67 2.28
CA ASN A 145 -21.22 -13.52 2.01
C ASN A 145 -20.54 -12.58 1.02
N TRP A 146 -20.83 -12.76 -0.26
CA TRP A 146 -20.19 -11.99 -1.35
C TRP A 146 -20.57 -10.50 -1.32
N ASP A 147 -21.80 -10.17 -0.89
CA ASP A 147 -22.22 -8.78 -0.74
C ASP A 147 -21.39 -8.04 0.30
N LEU A 148 -21.17 -8.66 1.47
CA LEU A 148 -20.33 -8.10 2.52
C LEU A 148 -18.83 -8.11 2.15
N PHE A 149 -18.34 -9.13 1.39
CA PHE A 149 -16.98 -9.09 0.87
C PHE A 149 -16.77 -7.88 -0.04
N THR A 150 -17.71 -7.65 -0.97
CA THR A 150 -17.67 -6.49 -1.88
C THR A 150 -17.76 -5.17 -1.10
N GLY A 151 -18.52 -5.15 -0.02
CA GLY A 151 -18.58 -4.02 0.91
C GLY A 151 -18.87 -2.68 0.21
N PRO A 152 -18.00 -1.67 0.38
CA PRO A 152 -18.17 -0.34 -0.22
C PRO A 152 -17.92 -0.29 -1.72
N ALA A 153 -17.26 -1.29 -2.32
CA ALA A 153 -16.92 -1.31 -3.73
C ALA A 153 -18.12 -1.67 -4.61
N GLU A 154 -17.96 -1.50 -5.92
CA GLU A 154 -18.95 -1.93 -6.92
C GLU A 154 -19.26 -3.42 -6.78
N LEU A 155 -20.54 -3.79 -6.73
CA LEU A 155 -20.95 -5.18 -6.66
C LEU A 155 -20.79 -5.85 -8.04
N LYS A 156 -19.70 -6.60 -8.18
CA LYS A 156 -19.45 -7.42 -9.37
C LYS A 156 -19.97 -8.85 -9.18
N PRO A 157 -20.37 -9.55 -10.26
CA PRO A 157 -20.68 -10.96 -10.20
C PRO A 157 -19.51 -11.75 -9.58
N PHE A 158 -19.84 -12.70 -8.70
CA PHE A 158 -18.80 -13.51 -8.05
C PHE A 158 -18.06 -14.37 -9.10
N ASN A 159 -16.75 -14.40 -8.96
CA ASN A 159 -15.89 -15.36 -9.63
C ASN A 159 -14.78 -15.80 -8.66
N LYS A 160 -14.45 -17.08 -8.64
CA LYS A 160 -13.40 -17.66 -7.79
C LYS A 160 -12.00 -17.07 -8.02
N ILE A 161 -11.82 -16.33 -9.12
CA ILE A 161 -10.56 -15.61 -9.37
C ILE A 161 -10.34 -14.44 -8.41
N TYR A 162 -11.38 -13.93 -7.76
CA TYR A 162 -11.27 -12.81 -6.83
C TYR A 162 -10.95 -13.23 -5.40
N HIS A 163 -11.53 -14.33 -4.94
CA HIS A 163 -11.52 -14.73 -3.53
C HIS A 163 -10.97 -16.16 -3.37
N PRO A 164 -10.25 -16.49 -2.29
CA PRO A 164 -9.98 -15.66 -1.09
C PRO A 164 -8.72 -14.79 -1.15
N TRP A 165 -7.83 -14.98 -2.13
CA TRP A 165 -6.49 -14.39 -2.16
C TRP A 165 -6.25 -13.41 -3.31
N ASN A 166 -6.78 -13.72 -4.51
CA ASN A 166 -6.40 -13.08 -5.77
C ASN A 166 -7.02 -11.69 -5.97
N TRP A 167 -7.90 -11.23 -5.07
CA TRP A 167 -8.49 -9.89 -5.09
C TRP A 167 -7.42 -8.78 -5.18
N ARG A 168 -6.20 -9.05 -4.74
CA ARG A 168 -5.05 -8.12 -4.77
C ARG A 168 -4.74 -7.58 -6.16
N GLY A 169 -4.92 -8.39 -7.20
CA GLY A 169 -4.68 -7.99 -8.58
C GLY A 169 -5.82 -7.23 -9.26
N TRP A 170 -6.95 -7.05 -8.58
CA TRP A 170 -8.15 -6.46 -9.16
C TRP A 170 -8.43 -5.08 -8.57
N TRP A 171 -8.44 -4.05 -9.43
CA TRP A 171 -8.57 -2.65 -9.01
C TRP A 171 -9.81 -2.34 -8.15
N THR A 172 -10.85 -3.16 -8.24
CA THR A 172 -12.06 -3.02 -7.41
C THR A 172 -11.80 -3.35 -5.94
N TYR A 173 -10.85 -4.26 -5.65
CA TYR A 173 -10.66 -4.85 -4.32
C TYR A 173 -9.25 -4.66 -3.76
N GLY A 174 -8.27 -4.51 -4.63
CA GLY A 174 -6.86 -4.42 -4.28
C GLY A 174 -6.12 -3.35 -5.07
N THR A 175 -4.87 -3.16 -4.72
CA THR A 175 -3.99 -2.10 -5.21
C THR A 175 -2.82 -2.62 -6.06
N GLY A 176 -2.86 -3.92 -6.44
CA GLY A 176 -1.80 -4.57 -7.20
C GLY A 176 -0.48 -4.70 -6.44
N ALA A 177 0.57 -5.11 -7.14
CA ALA A 177 1.88 -5.36 -6.54
C ALA A 177 2.48 -4.10 -5.89
N LEU A 178 2.27 -2.91 -6.48
CA LEU A 178 2.74 -1.66 -5.90
C LEU A 178 2.10 -1.42 -4.52
N GLY A 179 0.77 -1.47 -4.42
CA GLY A 179 0.09 -1.23 -3.14
C GLY A 179 0.41 -2.28 -2.09
N ASP A 180 0.44 -3.57 -2.48
CA ASP A 180 0.71 -4.66 -1.55
C ASP A 180 2.15 -4.65 -1.04
N MET A 181 3.16 -4.39 -1.90
CA MET A 181 4.58 -4.59 -1.56
C MET A 181 5.35 -3.31 -1.24
N ALA A 182 4.94 -2.14 -1.72
CA ALA A 182 5.66 -0.89 -1.42
C ALA A 182 5.69 -0.61 0.09
N CYS A 183 4.65 -1.02 0.83
CA CYS A 183 4.60 -0.91 2.29
C CYS A 183 5.77 -1.63 2.98
N HIS A 184 6.30 -2.69 2.38
CA HIS A 184 7.40 -3.48 2.92
C HIS A 184 8.79 -3.00 2.47
N ILE A 185 8.87 -2.22 1.40
CA ILE A 185 10.13 -1.88 0.72
C ILE A 185 10.36 -0.37 0.75
N MET A 186 9.45 0.43 0.20
CA MET A 186 9.60 1.89 0.10
C MET A 186 9.50 2.60 1.45
N HIS A 187 8.90 1.98 2.47
CA HIS A 187 8.78 2.59 3.80
C HIS A 187 10.16 2.94 4.38
N THR A 188 11.17 2.11 4.14
CA THR A 188 12.54 2.38 4.59
C THR A 188 13.08 3.70 3.99
N ALA A 189 12.86 3.92 2.69
CA ALA A 189 13.24 5.17 2.04
C ALA A 189 12.39 6.36 2.51
N PHE A 190 11.06 6.16 2.62
CA PHE A 190 10.14 7.20 3.06
C PHE A 190 10.53 7.77 4.42
N LYS A 191 10.83 6.88 5.38
CA LYS A 191 11.23 7.26 6.73
C LYS A 191 12.64 7.85 6.79
N ALA A 192 13.62 7.17 6.19
CA ALA A 192 15.02 7.58 6.25
C ALA A 192 15.24 8.95 5.61
N LEU A 193 14.54 9.26 4.53
CA LEU A 193 14.65 10.51 3.79
C LEU A 193 13.57 11.54 4.14
N LYS A 194 12.67 11.25 5.09
CA LYS A 194 11.58 12.15 5.52
C LYS A 194 10.80 12.70 4.32
N LEU A 195 10.35 11.81 3.42
CA LEU A 195 9.92 12.20 2.08
C LEU A 195 8.69 13.11 2.04
N GLY A 196 7.64 12.83 2.81
CA GLY A 196 6.39 13.59 2.73
C GLY A 196 5.63 13.34 1.42
N TYR A 197 5.07 14.40 0.80
CA TYR A 197 4.34 14.30 -0.45
C TYR A 197 5.26 14.54 -1.65
N PRO A 198 5.18 13.72 -2.71
CA PRO A 198 5.89 13.99 -3.95
C PRO A 198 5.29 15.19 -4.69
N THR A 199 6.08 15.85 -5.51
CA THR A 199 5.65 16.94 -6.40
C THR A 199 5.15 16.43 -7.74
N SER A 200 5.64 15.25 -8.15
CA SER A 200 5.21 14.62 -9.39
C SER A 200 5.43 13.12 -9.39
N VAL A 201 4.71 12.45 -10.28
CA VAL A 201 4.78 11.01 -10.51
C VAL A 201 4.62 10.69 -11.98
N GLU A 202 5.34 9.68 -12.46
CA GLU A 202 5.13 9.10 -13.78
C GLU A 202 5.17 7.58 -13.70
N ALA A 203 4.45 6.92 -14.60
CA ALA A 203 4.35 5.48 -14.61
C ALA A 203 4.35 4.89 -16.01
N SER A 204 4.87 3.68 -16.11
CA SER A 204 4.74 2.83 -17.29
C SER A 204 4.55 1.38 -16.85
N SER A 205 3.85 0.60 -17.64
CA SER A 205 3.59 -0.80 -17.31
C SER A 205 3.47 -1.68 -18.57
N THR A 206 3.41 -2.99 -18.37
CA THR A 206 2.84 -3.92 -19.35
C THR A 206 1.39 -3.51 -19.65
N LEU A 207 0.73 -4.19 -20.58
CA LEU A 207 -0.63 -3.84 -20.95
C LEU A 207 -1.53 -3.57 -19.72
N LEU A 208 -2.04 -2.35 -19.64
CA LEU A 208 -2.97 -1.95 -18.60
C LEU A 208 -4.39 -2.34 -18.98
N LEU A 209 -4.98 -3.21 -18.17
CA LEU A 209 -6.40 -3.58 -18.28
C LEU A 209 -7.25 -2.72 -17.34
N ARG A 210 -8.52 -2.49 -17.73
CA ARG A 210 -9.46 -1.65 -16.97
C ARG A 210 -9.68 -2.14 -15.55
N ASP A 211 -9.80 -3.45 -15.36
CA ASP A 211 -10.22 -4.06 -14.09
C ASP A 211 -9.09 -4.75 -13.32
N CYS A 212 -7.95 -5.04 -13.98
CA CYS A 212 -6.85 -5.81 -13.40
C CYS A 212 -5.53 -5.04 -13.47
N ALA A 213 -4.72 -5.15 -12.44
CA ALA A 213 -3.38 -4.59 -12.37
C ALA A 213 -2.45 -5.21 -13.43
N PRO A 214 -1.48 -4.47 -13.98
CA PRO A 214 -0.55 -4.98 -14.97
C PRO A 214 0.42 -6.00 -14.36
N ASN A 215 0.99 -6.88 -15.18
CA ASN A 215 1.95 -7.89 -14.75
C ASN A 215 3.26 -7.29 -14.24
N ALA A 216 3.68 -6.16 -14.78
CA ALA A 216 4.89 -5.45 -14.41
C ALA A 216 4.71 -3.94 -14.61
N GLN A 217 5.32 -3.15 -13.74
CA GLN A 217 5.26 -1.69 -13.81
C GLN A 217 6.52 -1.04 -13.24
N HIS A 218 6.81 0.15 -13.75
CA HIS A 218 7.79 1.08 -13.23
C HIS A 218 7.09 2.38 -12.88
N VAL A 219 7.33 2.90 -11.68
CA VAL A 219 6.80 4.18 -11.22
C VAL A 219 7.94 5.02 -10.66
N LYS A 220 8.01 6.29 -11.06
CA LYS A 220 8.98 7.26 -10.57
C LYS A 220 8.25 8.39 -9.85
N PHE A 221 8.67 8.68 -8.65
CA PHE A 221 8.22 9.80 -7.82
C PHE A 221 9.34 10.82 -7.69
N ILE A 222 9.01 12.11 -7.73
CA ILE A 222 9.92 13.20 -7.41
C ILE A 222 9.47 13.84 -6.10
N PHE A 223 10.38 13.91 -5.14
CA PHE A 223 10.14 14.60 -3.86
C PHE A 223 10.96 15.87 -3.80
N PRO A 224 10.39 16.99 -3.32
CA PRO A 224 11.09 18.24 -3.24
C PRO A 224 12.27 18.18 -2.24
N ALA A 225 13.15 19.14 -2.31
CA ALA A 225 14.14 19.35 -1.26
C ALA A 225 13.43 19.54 0.10
N ARG A 226 14.00 18.95 1.14
CA ARG A 226 13.50 19.01 2.53
C ARG A 226 14.50 19.76 3.39
N GLU A 227 14.11 20.06 4.64
CA GLU A 227 15.01 20.65 5.62
C GLU A 227 16.24 19.76 5.84
N ASN A 228 17.42 20.37 5.80
CA ASN A 228 18.68 19.68 6.01
C ASN A 228 18.75 19.04 7.40
N MET A 229 19.35 17.87 7.48
CA MET A 229 19.72 17.26 8.73
C MET A 229 21.15 17.68 9.14
N PRO A 230 21.55 17.49 10.41
CA PRO A 230 22.85 17.97 10.89
C PRO A 230 24.07 17.46 10.11
N LYS A 231 23.97 16.28 9.48
CA LYS A 231 25.10 15.64 8.80
C LYS A 231 24.89 15.38 7.31
N LEU A 232 23.74 15.79 6.76
CA LEU A 232 23.46 15.63 5.34
C LEU A 232 22.46 16.68 4.85
N ALA A 233 22.59 17.11 3.62
CA ALA A 233 21.55 17.81 2.91
C ALA A 233 20.43 16.85 2.52
N MET A 234 19.22 17.39 2.34
CA MET A 234 18.04 16.64 1.91
C MET A 234 17.55 17.23 0.56
N PRO A 235 18.33 17.05 -0.51
CA PRO A 235 18.00 17.62 -1.83
C PRO A 235 16.73 16.99 -2.40
N GLU A 236 16.26 17.51 -3.53
CA GLU A 236 15.29 16.82 -4.36
C GLU A 236 15.76 15.39 -4.62
N VAL A 237 14.83 14.44 -4.55
CA VAL A 237 15.15 13.00 -4.70
C VAL A 237 14.15 12.31 -5.61
N GLU A 238 14.69 11.48 -6.51
CA GLU A 238 13.93 10.55 -7.31
C GLU A 238 13.79 9.21 -6.56
N VAL A 239 12.56 8.69 -6.47
CA VAL A 239 12.31 7.36 -5.94
C VAL A 239 11.63 6.51 -7.00
N HIS A 240 12.27 5.42 -7.38
CA HIS A 240 11.82 4.50 -8.42
C HIS A 240 11.27 3.22 -7.79
N TRP A 241 10.18 2.73 -8.35
CA TRP A 241 9.58 1.45 -8.06
C TRP A 241 9.59 0.54 -9.27
N TYR A 242 9.95 -0.72 -9.08
CA TYR A 242 9.94 -1.78 -10.09
C TYR A 242 9.25 -3.03 -9.54
N ASP A 243 8.40 -3.67 -10.33
CA ASP A 243 7.79 -4.96 -10.01
C ASP A 243 7.59 -5.83 -11.26
N GLY A 244 7.07 -7.05 -11.05
CA GLY A 244 6.77 -7.98 -12.12
C GLY A 244 8.00 -8.52 -12.86
N GLY A 245 9.15 -8.56 -12.19
CA GLY A 245 10.41 -9.00 -12.76
C GLY A 245 11.26 -7.87 -13.39
N MET A 246 10.72 -6.65 -13.42
CA MET A 246 11.55 -5.47 -13.77
C MET A 246 12.48 -5.16 -12.61
N MET A 247 13.72 -4.81 -12.92
CA MET A 247 14.76 -4.54 -11.93
C MET A 247 15.54 -3.27 -12.30
N PRO A 248 16.04 -2.54 -11.30
CA PRO A 248 17.05 -1.52 -11.56
C PRO A 248 18.36 -2.16 -12.07
N ASN A 249 19.21 -1.34 -12.65
CA ASN A 249 20.55 -1.78 -13.01
C ASN A 249 21.33 -2.20 -11.76
N ARG A 250 22.19 -3.22 -11.93
CA ARG A 250 23.12 -3.59 -10.86
C ARG A 250 24.11 -2.43 -10.63
N PRO A 251 24.23 -1.90 -9.40
CA PRO A 251 25.17 -0.83 -9.11
C PRO A 251 26.63 -1.27 -9.36
N GLU A 252 27.46 -0.35 -9.78
CA GLU A 252 28.90 -0.58 -9.89
C GLU A 252 29.48 -0.97 -8.51
N GLY A 253 30.34 -1.98 -8.49
CA GLY A 253 30.91 -2.52 -7.24
C GLY A 253 29.98 -3.46 -6.46
N PHE A 254 28.78 -3.78 -6.97
CA PHE A 254 27.94 -4.78 -6.32
C PHE A 254 28.60 -6.16 -6.41
N PRO A 255 28.67 -6.93 -5.28
CA PRO A 255 29.44 -8.18 -5.21
C PRO A 255 29.06 -9.18 -6.31
N GLU A 256 30.09 -9.72 -7.00
CA GLU A 256 29.89 -10.78 -8.00
C GLU A 256 29.24 -12.01 -7.37
N GLY A 257 28.36 -12.68 -8.12
CA GLY A 257 27.66 -13.89 -7.67
C GLY A 257 26.57 -13.65 -6.63
N LYS A 258 26.45 -12.45 -6.06
CA LYS A 258 25.34 -12.12 -5.17
C LYS A 258 24.11 -11.72 -5.97
N GLU A 259 22.94 -12.28 -5.61
CA GLU A 259 21.68 -11.87 -6.21
C GLU A 259 21.34 -10.42 -5.82
N LEU A 260 20.82 -9.67 -6.80
CA LEU A 260 20.45 -8.28 -6.56
C LEU A 260 19.21 -8.18 -5.68
N MET A 261 18.22 -9.08 -5.87
CA MET A 261 17.05 -9.16 -5.02
C MET A 261 17.42 -9.61 -3.60
N GLY A 262 17.05 -8.84 -2.61
CA GLY A 262 17.37 -9.10 -1.20
C GLY A 262 16.33 -9.96 -0.48
N PRO A 263 16.52 -10.15 0.84
CA PRO A 263 15.61 -10.90 1.69
C PRO A 263 14.16 -10.40 1.58
N GLY A 264 13.22 -11.34 1.65
CA GLY A 264 11.78 -11.05 1.60
C GLY A 264 11.26 -10.72 0.19
N GLY A 265 12.06 -10.93 -0.87
CA GLY A 265 11.70 -10.60 -2.25
C GLY A 265 11.59 -9.09 -2.48
N GLY A 266 12.45 -8.33 -1.82
CA GLY A 266 12.54 -6.88 -1.95
C GLY A 266 13.96 -6.36 -2.05
N LEU A 267 14.10 -5.17 -2.64
CA LEU A 267 15.36 -4.47 -2.83
C LEU A 267 15.14 -2.98 -2.62
N THR A 268 16.05 -2.34 -1.91
CA THR A 268 16.17 -0.88 -1.88
C THR A 268 17.63 -0.51 -2.05
N ILE A 269 17.93 0.37 -3.02
CA ILE A 269 19.25 0.91 -3.30
C ILE A 269 19.20 2.42 -3.07
N PHE A 270 20.01 2.93 -2.15
CA PHE A 270 20.19 4.36 -1.90
C PHE A 270 21.50 4.80 -2.54
N HIS A 271 21.43 5.67 -3.54
CA HIS A 271 22.59 6.25 -4.19
C HIS A 271 23.02 7.53 -3.46
N GLY A 272 24.02 7.40 -2.64
CA GLY A 272 24.59 8.52 -1.88
C GLY A 272 25.85 9.09 -2.52
N THR A 273 26.22 10.32 -2.16
CA THR A 273 27.41 11.00 -2.71
C THR A 273 28.73 10.44 -2.20
N LYS A 274 28.72 9.65 -1.12
CA LYS A 274 29.92 9.02 -0.53
C LYS A 274 29.94 7.51 -0.72
N ASP A 275 28.78 6.85 -0.74
CA ASP A 275 28.66 5.41 -0.84
C ASP A 275 27.23 5.02 -1.30
N THR A 276 27.06 3.76 -1.69
CA THR A 276 25.74 3.20 -2.00
C THR A 276 25.34 2.19 -0.94
N LEU A 277 24.12 2.34 -0.40
CA LEU A 277 23.55 1.44 0.59
C LEU A 277 22.51 0.54 -0.08
N VAL A 278 22.58 -0.76 0.17
CA VAL A 278 21.63 -1.76 -0.33
C VAL A 278 21.02 -2.52 0.83
N CYS A 279 19.70 -2.78 0.75
CA CYS A 279 18.98 -3.63 1.73
C CYS A 279 17.79 -4.34 1.08
N GLY A 280 17.27 -5.38 1.75
CA GLY A 280 16.05 -6.09 1.38
C GLY A 280 14.77 -5.47 1.95
N CYS A 281 13.66 -6.23 1.92
CA CYS A 281 12.41 -5.84 2.59
C CYS A 281 12.66 -5.38 4.02
N TYR A 282 11.94 -4.34 4.46
CA TYR A 282 12.03 -3.77 5.81
C TYR A 282 13.43 -3.26 6.19
N GLY A 283 14.29 -2.96 5.22
CA GLY A 283 15.67 -2.61 5.48
C GLY A 283 16.54 -3.77 5.99
N GLN A 284 16.16 -5.01 5.72
CA GLN A 284 16.88 -6.20 6.18
C GLN A 284 18.24 -6.32 5.51
N GLN A 285 19.22 -6.82 6.28
CA GLN A 285 20.60 -7.09 5.84
C GLN A 285 21.22 -5.91 5.09
N PRO A 286 21.20 -4.68 5.65
CA PRO A 286 21.77 -3.52 4.98
C PRO A 286 23.29 -3.66 4.90
N PHE A 287 23.86 -3.22 3.76
CA PHE A 287 25.31 -3.16 3.58
C PHE A 287 25.69 -2.01 2.64
N LEU A 288 26.91 -1.54 2.78
CA LEU A 288 27.53 -0.54 1.91
C LEU A 288 28.34 -1.23 0.82
N LEU A 289 28.31 -0.72 -0.41
CA LEU A 289 29.07 -1.30 -1.52
C LEU A 289 30.57 -1.21 -1.31
N SER A 290 31.06 -0.19 -0.60
CA SER A 290 32.47 -0.10 -0.19
C SER A 290 32.93 -1.22 0.75
N GLY A 291 32.01 -2.04 1.29
CA GLY A 291 32.29 -3.03 2.32
C GLY A 291 32.55 -2.46 3.71
N ARG A 292 32.53 -1.13 3.87
CA ARG A 292 32.71 -0.46 5.16
C ARG A 292 31.52 -0.76 6.08
N VAL A 293 31.81 -0.99 7.35
CA VAL A 293 30.77 -1.13 8.40
C VAL A 293 30.52 0.24 9.04
N PRO A 294 29.30 0.81 8.94
CA PRO A 294 28.98 2.08 9.56
C PRO A 294 29.09 2.05 11.08
N ASN A 295 29.54 3.17 11.66
CA ASN A 295 29.58 3.38 13.11
C ASN A 295 28.60 4.52 13.48
N ALA A 296 27.31 4.26 13.32
CA ALA A 296 26.26 5.23 13.61
C ALA A 296 25.68 5.04 15.02
N PRO A 297 25.35 6.12 15.75
CA PRO A 297 24.69 6.03 17.04
C PRO A 297 23.28 5.44 16.90
N LYS A 298 22.87 4.61 17.86
CA LYS A 298 21.51 4.05 17.93
C LYS A 298 20.56 5.11 18.51
N VAL A 299 19.87 5.82 17.65
CA VAL A 299 18.94 6.91 18.03
C VAL A 299 17.46 6.52 17.88
N CYS A 300 17.15 5.45 17.14
CA CYS A 300 15.79 4.98 16.97
C CYS A 300 15.34 4.13 18.17
N ARG A 301 14.11 4.36 18.65
CA ARG A 301 13.50 3.51 19.66
C ARG A 301 13.32 2.09 19.13
N ARG A 302 13.85 1.09 19.82
CA ARG A 302 13.67 -0.32 19.48
C ARG A 302 12.42 -0.88 20.15
N VAL A 303 11.69 -1.74 19.45
CA VAL A 303 10.50 -2.45 19.97
C VAL A 303 10.63 -3.93 19.65
N LYS A 304 10.07 -4.77 20.51
CA LYS A 304 10.13 -6.23 20.32
C LYS A 304 9.41 -6.67 19.02
N ASN A 305 8.21 -6.15 18.81
CA ASN A 305 7.42 -6.24 17.60
C ASN A 305 6.37 -5.12 17.62
N HIS A 306 5.77 -4.85 16.47
CA HIS A 306 4.84 -3.74 16.31
C HIS A 306 3.48 -4.00 16.95
N GLU A 307 3.01 -5.26 17.00
CA GLU A 307 1.75 -5.61 17.64
C GLU A 307 1.79 -5.33 19.14
N MET A 308 2.90 -5.69 19.78
CA MET A 308 3.06 -5.42 21.23
C MET A 308 3.33 -3.94 21.52
N ASP A 309 3.94 -3.19 20.61
CA ASP A 309 4.06 -1.75 20.72
C ASP A 309 2.68 -1.07 20.64
N TRP A 310 1.79 -1.57 19.78
CA TRP A 310 0.41 -1.11 19.72
C TRP A 310 -0.38 -1.49 20.98
N VAL A 311 -0.31 -2.73 21.45
CA VAL A 311 -0.96 -3.17 22.71
C VAL A 311 -0.50 -2.32 23.90
N ARG A 312 0.79 -2.00 23.99
CA ARG A 312 1.33 -1.07 25.00
C ARG A 312 0.63 0.28 24.90
N ALA A 313 0.60 0.88 23.71
CA ALA A 313 -0.01 2.19 23.49
C ALA A 313 -1.51 2.22 23.80
N CYS A 314 -2.23 1.12 23.55
CA CYS A 314 -3.66 1.00 23.92
C CYS A 314 -3.88 1.07 25.45
N LYS A 315 -2.91 0.59 26.23
CA LYS A 315 -3.00 0.53 27.71
C LYS A 315 -2.52 1.82 28.38
N GLU A 316 -1.87 2.72 27.65
CA GLU A 316 -1.41 4.01 28.18
C GLU A 316 -2.52 5.06 28.14
N SER A 317 -2.57 5.94 29.15
CA SER A 317 -3.47 7.08 29.14
C SER A 317 -3.15 8.03 27.98
N ALA A 318 -4.16 8.69 27.42
CA ALA A 318 -3.98 9.59 26.29
C ALA A 318 -2.93 10.70 26.54
N SER A 319 -2.82 11.20 27.79
CA SER A 319 -1.84 12.22 28.18
C SER A 319 -0.39 11.74 28.21
N ASN A 320 -0.16 10.45 28.43
CA ASN A 320 1.18 9.87 28.60
C ASN A 320 1.54 8.88 27.49
N ARG A 321 0.68 8.73 26.49
CA ARG A 321 0.87 7.75 25.43
C ARG A 321 2.10 8.08 24.58
N VAL A 322 3.04 7.14 24.57
CA VAL A 322 4.15 7.18 23.62
C VAL A 322 3.66 6.65 22.28
N GLN A 323 3.81 7.46 21.22
CA GLN A 323 3.40 7.09 19.88
C GLN A 323 4.05 5.76 19.46
N THR A 324 3.28 4.92 18.80
CA THR A 324 3.81 3.71 18.17
C THR A 324 4.75 4.08 17.02
N LYS A 325 5.65 3.18 16.67
CA LYS A 325 6.66 3.44 15.61
C LYS A 325 6.06 3.65 14.23
N SER A 326 4.83 3.26 14.03
CA SER A 326 4.13 3.41 12.76
C SER A 326 2.70 3.82 13.03
N ASN A 327 2.58 5.03 13.49
CA ASN A 327 1.30 5.69 13.68
C ASN A 327 0.73 6.16 12.33
N PHE A 328 -0.54 6.48 12.31
CA PHE A 328 -1.22 6.94 11.09
C PHE A 328 -0.68 8.25 10.53
N LEU A 329 -0.01 9.07 11.35
CA LEU A 329 0.65 10.30 10.90
C LEU A 329 1.86 10.01 10.00
N GLU A 330 2.47 8.84 10.13
CA GLU A 330 3.51 8.33 9.23
C GLU A 330 2.91 7.44 8.14
N ALA A 331 2.04 6.50 8.51
CA ALA A 331 1.47 5.52 7.59
C ALA A 331 0.51 6.14 6.56
N GLY A 332 -0.25 7.17 6.95
CA GLY A 332 -1.20 7.84 6.06
C GLY A 332 -0.53 8.55 4.88
N PRO A 333 0.37 9.51 5.09
CA PRO A 333 1.12 10.16 4.00
C PRO A 333 1.92 9.17 3.15
N PHE A 334 2.49 8.14 3.77
CA PHE A 334 3.18 7.08 3.07
C PHE A 334 2.24 6.27 2.15
N ASN A 335 1.10 5.84 2.66
CA ASN A 335 0.11 5.12 1.85
C ASN A 335 -0.50 6.02 0.77
N GLU A 336 -0.68 7.31 1.04
CA GLU A 336 -1.14 8.30 0.04
C GLU A 336 -0.18 8.35 -1.16
N MET A 337 1.13 8.38 -0.91
CA MET A 337 2.14 8.29 -1.97
C MET A 337 1.99 6.98 -2.79
N ILE A 338 1.81 5.85 -2.11
CA ILE A 338 1.69 4.55 -2.79
C ILE A 338 0.45 4.52 -3.69
N VAL A 339 -0.73 4.86 -3.18
CA VAL A 339 -1.96 4.84 -3.97
C VAL A 339 -1.95 5.89 -5.08
N MET A 340 -1.25 7.01 -4.91
CA MET A 340 -1.00 7.97 -6.00
C MET A 340 -0.17 7.33 -7.12
N GLY A 341 0.83 6.49 -6.79
CA GLY A 341 1.56 5.69 -7.79
C GLY A 341 0.63 4.75 -8.56
N VAL A 342 -0.32 4.10 -7.87
CA VAL A 342 -1.37 3.29 -8.52
C VAL A 342 -2.22 4.14 -9.47
N LEU A 343 -2.58 5.37 -9.07
CA LEU A 343 -3.28 6.30 -9.95
C LEU A 343 -2.45 6.65 -11.19
N ALA A 344 -1.16 6.91 -11.03
CA ALA A 344 -0.28 7.23 -12.15
C ALA A 344 -0.21 6.08 -13.16
N VAL A 345 -0.16 4.82 -12.71
CA VAL A 345 -0.26 3.65 -13.59
C VAL A 345 -1.58 3.65 -14.35
N ARG A 346 -2.70 3.91 -13.68
CA ARG A 346 -4.01 3.93 -14.32
C ARG A 346 -4.22 5.11 -15.28
N LEU A 347 -3.44 6.17 -15.10
CA LEU A 347 -3.44 7.39 -15.94
C LEU A 347 -2.30 7.40 -16.98
N GLN A 348 -1.50 6.34 -17.08
CA GLN A 348 -0.33 6.31 -17.99
C GLN A 348 -0.65 6.57 -19.46
N GLY A 349 -1.92 6.38 -19.88
CA GLY A 349 -2.38 6.75 -21.21
C GLY A 349 -2.25 8.24 -21.55
N LEU A 350 -1.98 9.10 -20.57
CA LEU A 350 -1.64 10.52 -20.79
C LEU A 350 -0.18 10.72 -21.23
N HIS A 351 0.69 9.70 -21.13
CA HIS A 351 2.09 9.69 -21.56
C HIS A 351 2.90 10.91 -21.10
N ARG A 352 2.76 11.28 -19.82
CA ARG A 352 3.49 12.42 -19.22
C ARG A 352 3.72 12.23 -17.73
N THR A 353 4.67 13.00 -17.19
CA THR A 353 4.82 13.19 -15.75
C THR A 353 3.61 13.97 -15.22
N LEU A 354 2.89 13.41 -14.27
CA LEU A 354 1.77 14.04 -13.59
C LEU A 354 2.26 14.88 -12.41
N LYS A 355 1.85 16.15 -12.34
CA LYS A 355 2.20 17.07 -11.25
C LYS A 355 1.14 16.98 -10.16
N TRP A 356 1.60 16.82 -8.91
CA TRP A 356 0.72 16.62 -7.76
C TRP A 356 0.70 17.82 -6.83
N ASP A 357 -0.50 18.27 -6.46
CA ASP A 357 -0.76 19.19 -5.37
C ASP A 357 -1.23 18.39 -4.14
N GLY A 358 -0.29 18.11 -3.23
CA GLY A 358 -0.58 17.34 -2.03
C GLY A 358 -1.56 18.03 -1.07
N ASN A 359 -1.61 19.36 -1.06
CA ASN A 359 -2.54 20.09 -0.18
C ASN A 359 -3.99 19.89 -0.59
N ASN A 360 -4.26 19.93 -1.89
CA ASN A 360 -5.60 19.80 -2.46
C ASN A 360 -5.92 18.38 -2.96
N MET A 361 -5.01 17.43 -2.83
CA MET A 361 -5.16 16.05 -3.32
C MET A 361 -5.59 15.99 -4.79
N GLN A 362 -4.86 16.67 -5.68
CA GLN A 362 -5.21 16.72 -7.11
C GLN A 362 -3.99 16.76 -8.02
N PHE A 363 -4.16 16.25 -9.24
CA PHE A 363 -3.21 16.50 -10.31
C PHE A 363 -3.48 17.87 -10.94
N THR A 364 -2.43 18.66 -11.14
CA THR A 364 -2.55 20.06 -11.61
C THR A 364 -2.35 20.23 -13.11
N ASN A 365 -1.89 19.21 -13.80
CA ASN A 365 -1.56 19.27 -15.22
C ASN A 365 -2.36 18.30 -16.09
N ILE A 366 -3.56 17.95 -15.68
CA ILE A 366 -4.55 17.26 -16.50
C ILE A 366 -5.56 18.30 -16.98
N GLY A 367 -5.65 18.49 -18.29
CA GLY A 367 -6.56 19.47 -18.91
C GLY A 367 -8.02 19.02 -18.84
N ASP A 368 -8.95 20.00 -18.85
CA ASP A 368 -10.39 19.73 -18.69
C ASP A 368 -10.99 18.86 -19.81
N ASN A 369 -10.42 18.90 -21.02
CA ASN A 369 -10.90 18.18 -22.18
C ASN A 369 -10.03 16.96 -22.57
N GLU A 370 -9.07 16.58 -21.71
CA GLU A 370 -8.23 15.42 -22.02
C GLU A 370 -8.98 14.12 -21.81
N MET A 371 -8.82 13.22 -22.78
CA MET A 371 -9.53 11.94 -22.82
C MET A 371 -8.52 10.80 -22.80
N ILE A 372 -8.85 9.73 -22.08
CA ILE A 372 -8.08 8.49 -22.06
C ILE A 372 -8.97 7.29 -22.40
N LYS A 373 -8.34 6.23 -22.90
CA LYS A 373 -8.96 4.92 -23.12
C LYS A 373 -8.20 3.88 -22.33
N THR A 374 -8.90 2.86 -21.83
CA THR A 374 -8.30 1.71 -21.16
C THR A 374 -8.70 0.42 -21.89
N CYS A 375 -7.79 -0.53 -21.98
CA CYS A 375 -8.08 -1.82 -22.58
C CYS A 375 -9.04 -2.61 -21.67
N ILE A 376 -10.17 -3.05 -22.22
CA ILE A 376 -11.16 -3.89 -21.51
C ILE A 376 -10.75 -5.36 -21.58
N LYS A 377 -10.35 -5.78 -22.79
CA LYS A 377 -10.03 -7.17 -23.08
C LYS A 377 -8.87 -7.23 -24.08
N ASP A 378 -7.90 -8.07 -23.78
CA ASP A 378 -6.82 -8.43 -24.70
C ASP A 378 -7.07 -9.85 -25.20
N GLY A 379 -7.32 -9.97 -26.51
CA GLY A 379 -7.54 -11.23 -27.19
C GLY A 379 -6.36 -11.59 -28.08
N PHE A 380 -5.89 -12.83 -27.97
CA PHE A 380 -4.92 -13.43 -28.88
C PHE A 380 -5.47 -14.76 -29.37
N THR A 381 -5.47 -14.94 -30.68
CA THR A 381 -5.85 -16.22 -31.31
C THR A 381 -4.86 -16.55 -32.42
N ILE A 382 -4.73 -17.82 -32.75
CA ILE A 382 -4.02 -18.26 -33.94
C ILE A 382 -5.08 -18.74 -34.94
N LYS A 383 -5.10 -18.10 -36.10
CA LYS A 383 -5.97 -18.46 -37.22
C LYS A 383 -5.09 -18.81 -38.41
N ASP A 384 -5.27 -20.03 -38.94
CA ASP A 384 -4.51 -20.53 -40.10
C ASP A 384 -2.98 -20.39 -39.94
N GLY A 385 -2.47 -20.64 -38.72
CA GLY A 385 -1.06 -20.51 -38.38
C GLY A 385 -0.55 -19.08 -38.14
N HIS A 386 -1.42 -18.08 -38.25
CA HIS A 386 -1.04 -16.67 -38.05
C HIS A 386 -1.66 -16.09 -36.78
N PRO A 387 -0.90 -15.25 -36.01
CA PRO A 387 -1.43 -14.56 -34.87
C PRO A 387 -2.48 -13.52 -35.27
N SER A 388 -3.58 -13.50 -34.53
CA SER A 388 -4.61 -12.46 -34.62
C SER A 388 -4.78 -11.83 -33.23
N PHE A 389 -4.69 -10.50 -33.19
CA PHE A 389 -4.83 -9.73 -31.96
C PHE A 389 -6.13 -8.94 -32.03
N ALA A 390 -6.97 -9.10 -31.02
CA ALA A 390 -8.21 -8.33 -30.89
C ALA A 390 -8.21 -7.67 -29.51
N LYS A 391 -8.14 -6.33 -29.46
CA LYS A 391 -8.23 -5.56 -28.22
C LYS A 391 -9.51 -4.76 -28.22
N ASP A 392 -10.29 -4.93 -27.16
CA ASP A 392 -11.47 -4.11 -26.90
C ASP A 392 -11.07 -2.97 -25.97
N TRP A 393 -11.47 -1.77 -26.30
CA TRP A 393 -11.17 -0.56 -25.55
C TRP A 393 -12.44 0.09 -25.02
N THR A 394 -12.34 0.80 -23.90
CA THR A 394 -13.42 1.67 -23.44
C THR A 394 -13.69 2.78 -24.46
N ASP A 395 -14.89 3.34 -24.41
CA ASP A 395 -15.06 4.68 -24.94
C ASP A 395 -14.10 5.64 -24.25
N PRO A 396 -13.71 6.75 -24.92
CA PRO A 396 -12.90 7.77 -24.27
C PRO A 396 -13.62 8.34 -23.04
N VAL A 397 -12.90 8.37 -21.89
CA VAL A 397 -13.37 9.00 -20.65
C VAL A 397 -12.56 10.24 -20.36
N ASN A 398 -13.18 11.24 -19.72
CA ASN A 398 -12.47 12.44 -19.29
C ASN A 398 -11.42 12.09 -18.24
N ALA A 399 -10.15 12.37 -18.52
CA ALA A 399 -9.03 11.96 -17.68
C ALA A 399 -9.03 12.65 -16.30
N LYS A 400 -9.47 13.92 -16.24
CA LYS A 400 -9.53 14.70 -15.00
C LYS A 400 -10.62 14.16 -14.08
N GLN A 401 -11.80 13.86 -14.63
CA GLN A 401 -12.89 13.23 -13.88
C GLN A 401 -12.49 11.82 -13.41
N TYR A 402 -11.91 11.02 -14.28
CA TYR A 402 -11.42 9.68 -13.94
C TYR A 402 -10.39 9.71 -12.81
N ALA A 403 -9.44 10.67 -12.85
CA ALA A 403 -8.50 10.88 -11.77
C ALA A 403 -9.19 11.25 -10.45
N ALA A 404 -10.17 12.17 -10.49
CA ALA A 404 -10.90 12.59 -9.29
C ALA A 404 -11.69 11.44 -8.64
N GLU A 405 -12.32 10.58 -9.43
CA GLU A 405 -13.04 9.39 -8.94
C GLU A 405 -12.11 8.33 -8.33
N MET A 406 -10.86 8.24 -8.77
CA MET A 406 -9.86 7.37 -8.17
C MET A 406 -9.23 7.98 -6.92
N ILE A 407 -9.07 9.30 -6.87
CA ILE A 407 -8.58 10.01 -5.67
C ILE A 407 -9.57 9.85 -4.52
N LYS A 408 -10.86 9.96 -4.82
CA LYS A 408 -11.95 9.78 -3.87
C LYS A 408 -13.02 8.89 -4.49
N HIS A 409 -13.12 7.66 -3.98
CA HIS A 409 -14.09 6.70 -4.48
C HIS A 409 -15.53 7.10 -4.20
N ASN A 410 -16.42 6.73 -5.15
CA ASN A 410 -17.85 6.67 -4.93
C ASN A 410 -18.20 5.31 -4.34
N TYR A 411 -18.83 5.30 -3.18
CA TYR A 411 -19.18 4.07 -2.49
C TYR A 411 -20.58 3.59 -2.83
N ARG A 412 -20.77 2.30 -2.78
CA ARG A 412 -22.07 1.66 -2.98
C ARG A 412 -23.07 2.14 -1.92
N GLN A 413 -24.36 2.17 -2.29
CA GLN A 413 -25.45 2.56 -1.36
C GLN A 413 -25.37 1.77 -0.04
N GLY A 414 -25.54 2.48 1.09
CA GLY A 414 -25.42 1.92 2.43
C GLY A 414 -24.00 1.92 3.01
N TRP A 415 -23.01 2.43 2.25
CA TRP A 415 -21.62 2.59 2.70
C TRP A 415 -21.21 4.06 2.61
N LYS A 416 -20.74 4.62 3.70
CA LYS A 416 -20.33 6.02 3.76
C LYS A 416 -19.18 6.20 4.76
N LEU A 417 -18.14 6.90 4.37
CA LEU A 417 -17.12 7.39 5.28
C LEU A 417 -17.61 8.63 6.03
N PRO A 418 -17.13 8.88 7.26
CA PRO A 418 -17.37 10.16 7.92
C PRO A 418 -16.74 11.31 7.12
N ASP A 419 -17.19 12.53 7.40
CA ASP A 419 -16.60 13.71 6.81
C ASP A 419 -15.17 13.90 7.31
N MET A 420 -14.30 14.45 6.44
CA MET A 420 -12.91 14.69 6.80
C MET A 420 -12.85 15.79 7.88
N PRO A 421 -12.18 15.56 9.02
CA PRO A 421 -11.96 16.59 10.02
C PRO A 421 -11.24 17.81 9.42
N ARG A 422 -11.61 19.00 9.87
CA ARG A 422 -11.02 20.29 9.44
C ARG A 422 -9.56 20.43 9.84
#